data_3896b5a381bcb5d2519e18f77818be30
#
_entry.id   3896b5a381bcb5d2519e18f77818be30
#
_cell.length_a   1.000
_cell.length_b   1.000
_cell.length_c   1.000
_cell.angle_alpha   90.00
_cell.angle_beta   90.00
_cell.angle_gamma   90.00
#
_symmetry.space_group_name_H-M   'P 1'
#
loop_
_entity.id
_entity.type
_entity.pdbx_description
1 polymer ?
#
loop_
_entity_poly.entity_id
_entity_poly.type
_entity_poly.pdbx_seq_one_letter_code
_entity_poly.pdbx_strand_id
1 'polypeptide(L)'
;MIKKILLGMTLRMSMVSCTEDYQDWANPQSNPEEEAVAFGNGSIAPVDVINLADVTGDKVKVASIVAPTSTKDTYTPSFKINFDGQTFDIDADGNMAKADLVNYITGKWGKRPTERDIDATLDAWQSNGSTAAKMATSETFQVKAIPEAPFIDAAYYLVGDMFNVEAVGDAAAIDGWNTVSAKQAFKHSEKDVYDDPVFTITFETTKADQYWKIIPKKNIDADDLWAPGVVGPKVDGDDSMTGALTNGDAKAGKIAKAGKYKLTINMMDYSYTLEEVNYDPFIYFIGATDGWTNAEQKLALVDDAKGVYTGYLYCADPNGWGNQFKFRTVQDSWDGQVNAGMFTTFNGDVVDGGDNFGVSGGENV
;
A
#
# COMPACT_ATOMS: atom_id res chain seq x y z
N MET A 1 -1.07 11.13 52.62
CA MET A 1 -0.62 12.52 53.02
C MET A 1 0.41 12.96 51.99
N ILE A 2 0.01 13.74 51.01
CA ILE A 2 0.91 14.28 49.95
C ILE A 2 0.89 15.78 50.17
N LYS A 3 2.06 16.30 50.56
CA LYS A 3 2.28 17.76 50.76
C LYS A 3 2.47 18.39 49.38
N LYS A 4 1.58 19.31 49.02
CA LYS A 4 1.75 20.26 47.92
C LYS A 4 2.77 21.31 48.34
N ILE A 5 3.88 21.40 47.61
CA ILE A 5 4.83 22.50 47.69
C ILE A 5 4.43 23.52 46.63
N LEU A 6 3.91 24.65 47.11
CA LEU A 6 3.62 25.83 46.29
C LEU A 6 4.88 26.67 46.23
N LEU A 7 5.57 26.68 45.08
CA LEU A 7 6.74 27.53 44.86
C LEU A 7 6.25 28.89 44.33
N GLY A 8 6.19 29.87 45.22
CA GLY A 8 5.89 31.23 44.88
C GLY A 8 7.12 31.90 44.22
N MET A 9 6.99 32.24 42.94
CA MET A 9 7.96 32.99 42.20
C MET A 9 7.66 34.47 42.40
N THR A 10 8.37 35.12 43.35
CA THR A 10 8.34 36.56 43.53
C THR A 10 9.15 37.24 42.43
N LEU A 11 8.44 37.82 41.46
CA LEU A 11 9.00 38.71 40.46
C LEU A 11 9.47 39.99 41.14
N ARG A 12 10.77 40.13 41.34
CA ARG A 12 11.36 41.42 41.75
C ARG A 12 11.46 42.31 40.50
N MET A 13 10.53 43.25 40.37
CA MET A 13 10.75 44.41 39.50
C MET A 13 11.84 45.25 40.11
N SER A 14 13.05 45.19 39.55
CA SER A 14 14.10 46.20 39.73
C SER A 14 13.67 47.40 38.89
N MET A 15 13.13 48.41 39.55
CA MET A 15 13.03 49.72 38.95
C MET A 15 14.46 50.27 38.84
N VAL A 16 15.03 50.19 37.65
CA VAL A 16 16.21 50.97 37.29
C VAL A 16 15.68 52.36 37.03
N SER A 17 15.85 53.20 38.01
CA SER A 17 15.68 54.66 37.85
C SER A 17 16.79 55.12 36.92
N CYS A 18 16.51 55.25 35.64
CA CYS A 18 17.36 56.08 34.77
C CYS A 18 17.16 57.55 35.15
N THR A 19 18.13 58.10 35.84
CA THR A 19 18.28 59.52 35.95
C THR A 19 18.95 59.99 34.65
N GLU A 20 18.23 59.95 33.54
CA GLU A 20 18.60 60.70 32.36
C GLU A 20 17.65 61.89 32.23
N ASP A 21 18.22 63.03 31.96
CA ASP A 21 17.56 64.30 31.78
C ASP A 21 16.44 64.21 30.78
N TYR A 22 15.18 64.21 31.26
CA TYR A 22 13.97 64.16 30.42
C TYR A 22 13.79 65.50 29.66
N GLN A 23 14.76 65.87 28.86
CA GLN A 23 14.58 66.97 27.92
C GLN A 23 14.17 66.59 26.55
N ASP A 24 14.11 65.24 26.22
CA ASP A 24 13.71 64.72 24.90
C ASP A 24 12.20 64.56 24.68
N TRP A 25 11.38 64.78 25.72
CA TRP A 25 9.94 64.66 25.49
C TRP A 25 9.35 65.89 24.76
N ALA A 26 10.13 66.94 24.58
CA ALA A 26 9.80 68.14 23.78
C ALA A 26 10.08 67.89 22.27
N ASN A 27 10.79 66.83 21.92
CA ASN A 27 10.97 66.31 20.55
C ASN A 27 10.51 64.86 20.52
N PRO A 28 9.21 64.60 20.45
CA PRO A 28 8.78 63.25 20.24
C PRO A 28 9.50 62.74 18.99
N GLN A 29 10.31 61.68 19.13
CA GLN A 29 10.72 60.93 17.96
C GLN A 29 9.45 60.58 17.27
N SER A 30 9.15 61.30 16.19
CA SER A 30 8.16 60.85 15.24
C SER A 30 8.76 59.59 14.63
N ASN A 31 8.49 58.44 15.24
CA ASN A 31 8.53 57.24 14.45
C ASN A 31 7.64 57.55 13.23
N PRO A 32 8.18 57.57 12.01
CA PRO A 32 7.33 57.71 10.85
C PRO A 32 6.20 56.68 11.04
N GLU A 33 4.96 57.14 10.95
CA GLU A 33 3.83 56.22 10.97
C GLU A 33 4.24 55.02 10.13
N GLU A 34 4.18 53.82 10.71
CA GLU A 34 4.33 52.59 9.90
C GLU A 34 3.34 52.76 8.78
N GLU A 35 3.83 52.98 7.56
CA GLU A 35 2.98 53.07 6.40
C GLU A 35 2.17 51.76 6.37
N ALA A 36 0.86 51.89 6.48
CA ALA A 36 -0.03 50.76 6.34
C ALA A 36 0.21 50.13 4.95
N VAL A 37 0.96 49.07 4.88
CA VAL A 37 1.25 48.36 3.64
C VAL A 37 0.03 47.52 3.35
N ALA A 38 -0.91 48.13 2.60
CA ALA A 38 -2.05 47.40 2.09
C ALA A 38 -1.59 46.39 1.02
N PHE A 39 -2.26 45.23 0.90
CA PHE A 39 -2.02 44.28 -0.17
C PHE A 39 -2.22 44.91 -1.57
N GLY A 40 -2.74 46.12 -1.62
CA GLY A 40 -2.85 46.96 -2.80
C GLY A 40 -3.60 46.29 -3.97
N ASN A 41 -2.96 46.24 -5.13
CA ASN A 41 -3.50 45.63 -6.36
C ASN A 41 -3.06 44.16 -6.52
N GLY A 42 -2.55 43.52 -5.47
CA GLY A 42 -2.18 42.10 -5.49
C GLY A 42 -3.40 41.21 -5.60
N SER A 43 -3.26 40.09 -6.27
CA SER A 43 -4.30 39.07 -6.36
C SER A 43 -3.70 37.69 -6.31
N ILE A 44 -4.51 36.73 -5.90
CA ILE A 44 -4.20 35.31 -5.94
C ILE A 44 -5.33 34.59 -6.65
N ALA A 45 -4.98 33.64 -7.51
CA ALA A 45 -5.93 32.76 -8.13
C ALA A 45 -5.45 31.29 -8.01
N PRO A 46 -6.39 30.36 -7.79
CA PRO A 46 -6.06 28.93 -7.83
C PRO A 46 -5.56 28.54 -9.22
N VAL A 47 -4.82 27.46 -9.29
CA VAL A 47 -4.45 26.78 -10.54
C VAL A 47 -5.37 25.59 -10.77
N ASP A 48 -5.30 24.99 -11.97
CA ASP A 48 -5.98 23.74 -12.27
C ASP A 48 -5.52 22.61 -11.32
N VAL A 49 -6.26 21.51 -11.31
CA VAL A 49 -5.94 20.32 -10.50
C VAL A 49 -4.52 19.86 -10.76
N ILE A 50 -3.73 19.76 -9.71
CA ILE A 50 -2.34 19.34 -9.75
C ILE A 50 -2.28 17.82 -9.61
N ASN A 51 -1.95 17.10 -10.67
CA ASN A 51 -1.57 15.69 -10.55
C ASN A 51 -0.07 15.60 -10.23
N LEU A 52 0.26 15.22 -9.01
CA LEU A 52 1.65 15.16 -8.54
C LEU A 52 2.51 14.13 -9.27
N ALA A 53 1.88 13.12 -9.89
CA ALA A 53 2.58 12.16 -10.76
C ALA A 53 3.12 12.80 -12.04
N ASP A 54 2.50 13.86 -12.53
CA ASP A 54 2.89 14.55 -13.76
C ASP A 54 3.92 15.68 -13.51
N VAL A 55 4.18 16.01 -12.26
CA VAL A 55 5.14 17.07 -11.88
C VAL A 55 6.56 16.52 -11.89
N THR A 56 7.36 16.96 -12.87
CA THR A 56 8.72 16.45 -13.13
C THR A 56 9.84 17.22 -12.44
N GLY A 57 9.58 18.19 -11.59
CA GLY A 57 10.58 19.00 -10.92
C GLY A 57 10.42 18.99 -9.41
N ASP A 58 11.34 19.67 -8.73
CA ASP A 58 11.33 19.84 -7.26
C ASP A 58 10.32 20.90 -6.79
N LYS A 59 9.74 21.65 -7.72
CA LYS A 59 8.75 22.69 -7.45
C LYS A 59 7.43 22.39 -8.15
N VAL A 60 6.34 22.83 -7.54
CA VAL A 60 4.99 22.71 -8.07
C VAL A 60 4.25 24.03 -7.95
N LYS A 61 3.58 24.45 -9.02
CA LYS A 61 2.78 25.67 -9.03
C LYS A 61 1.43 25.39 -8.36
N VAL A 62 1.14 26.06 -7.25
CA VAL A 62 -0.08 25.89 -6.46
C VAL A 62 -1.02 27.08 -6.53
N ALA A 63 -0.54 28.22 -6.99
CA ALA A 63 -1.32 29.44 -7.17
C ALA A 63 -0.73 30.32 -8.27
N SER A 64 -1.56 31.22 -8.81
CA SER A 64 -1.09 32.35 -9.62
C SER A 64 -1.11 33.60 -8.76
N ILE A 65 0.05 34.22 -8.55
CA ILE A 65 0.25 35.37 -7.67
C ILE A 65 0.51 36.61 -8.52
N VAL A 66 -0.26 37.66 -8.28
CA VAL A 66 0.09 39.02 -8.70
C VAL A 66 0.57 39.73 -7.44
N ALA A 67 1.86 39.99 -7.37
CA ALA A 67 2.45 40.65 -6.23
C ALA A 67 1.83 42.04 -5.99
N PRO A 68 1.58 42.41 -4.72
CA PRO A 68 1.14 43.78 -4.43
C PRO A 68 2.26 44.76 -4.78
N THR A 69 1.87 45.91 -5.30
CA THR A 69 2.82 47.00 -5.56
C THR A 69 3.29 47.61 -4.26
N SER A 70 4.62 47.66 -4.06
CA SER A 70 5.20 48.41 -2.96
C SER A 70 5.20 49.90 -3.28
N THR A 71 4.96 50.71 -2.27
CA THR A 71 5.11 52.17 -2.36
C THR A 71 6.58 52.62 -2.30
N LYS A 72 7.50 51.69 -1.98
CA LYS A 72 8.94 51.92 -1.89
C LYS A 72 9.70 50.89 -2.75
N ASP A 73 10.47 51.38 -3.72
CA ASP A 73 11.26 50.54 -4.66
C ASP A 73 12.33 49.68 -3.95
N THR A 74 12.58 49.90 -2.66
CA THR A 74 13.58 49.15 -1.87
C THR A 74 13.05 47.91 -1.21
N TYR A 75 11.76 47.62 -1.32
CA TYR A 75 11.14 46.43 -0.70
C TYR A 75 10.93 45.32 -1.71
N THR A 76 11.31 44.11 -1.32
CA THR A 76 11.07 42.88 -2.11
C THR A 76 9.92 42.12 -1.47
N PRO A 77 8.87 41.79 -2.23
CA PRO A 77 7.80 40.95 -1.73
C PRO A 77 8.29 39.49 -1.55
N SER A 78 7.86 38.86 -0.48
CA SER A 78 7.97 37.42 -0.27
C SER A 78 6.64 36.86 0.19
N PHE A 79 6.44 35.56 -0.01
CA PHE A 79 5.16 34.93 0.20
C PHE A 79 5.30 33.66 1.03
N LYS A 80 4.25 33.37 1.80
CA LYS A 80 4.08 32.08 2.48
C LYS A 80 2.67 31.60 2.26
N ILE A 81 2.51 30.33 1.90
CA ILE A 81 1.21 29.69 1.80
C ILE A 81 0.92 28.93 3.08
N ASN A 82 -0.32 28.97 3.53
CA ASN A 82 -0.77 28.32 4.74
C ASN A 82 -1.86 27.30 4.43
N PHE A 83 -1.65 26.07 4.84
CA PHE A 83 -2.60 24.97 4.75
C PHE A 83 -2.97 24.54 6.17
N ASP A 84 -4.22 24.77 6.62
CA ASP A 84 -4.71 24.37 7.95
C ASP A 84 -3.77 24.76 9.12
N GLY A 85 -3.15 25.93 9.05
CA GLY A 85 -2.23 26.41 10.08
C GLY A 85 -0.76 25.96 9.91
N GLN A 86 -0.45 25.13 8.91
CA GLN A 86 0.92 24.83 8.51
C GLN A 86 1.37 25.79 7.42
N THR A 87 2.53 26.42 7.61
CA THR A 87 3.05 27.47 6.74
C THR A 87 4.21 26.93 5.91
N PHE A 88 4.19 27.19 4.60
CA PHE A 88 5.22 26.79 3.65
C PHE A 88 5.74 27.99 2.85
N ASP A 89 6.98 27.90 2.40
CA ASP A 89 7.55 28.90 1.51
C ASP A 89 7.00 28.72 0.08
N ILE A 90 6.66 29.85 -0.55
CA ILE A 90 6.18 29.90 -1.93
C ILE A 90 6.89 31.07 -2.64
N ASP A 91 7.30 30.87 -3.89
CA ASP A 91 7.92 31.94 -4.67
C ASP A 91 6.88 32.88 -5.32
N ALA A 92 7.38 33.96 -5.90
CA ALA A 92 6.52 34.97 -6.54
C ALA A 92 5.74 34.45 -7.76
N ASP A 93 6.19 33.34 -8.35
CA ASP A 93 5.49 32.68 -9.47
C ASP A 93 4.40 31.72 -8.99
N GLY A 94 4.28 31.55 -7.67
CA GLY A 94 3.32 30.66 -7.03
C GLY A 94 3.75 29.20 -6.96
N ASN A 95 5.07 28.94 -6.95
CA ASN A 95 5.61 27.59 -6.79
C ASN A 95 6.07 27.36 -5.35
N MET A 96 5.73 26.20 -4.81
CA MET A 96 6.26 25.67 -3.56
C MET A 96 7.12 24.43 -3.81
N ALA A 97 7.85 23.95 -2.79
CA ALA A 97 8.54 22.68 -2.90
C ALA A 97 7.54 21.53 -3.09
N LYS A 98 7.74 20.68 -4.11
CA LYS A 98 6.90 19.50 -4.37
C LYS A 98 6.85 18.58 -3.14
N ALA A 99 8.00 18.38 -2.49
CA ALA A 99 8.11 17.53 -1.31
C ALA A 99 7.22 18.01 -0.15
N ASP A 100 7.09 19.32 0.05
CA ASP A 100 6.23 19.86 1.12
C ASP A 100 4.76 19.59 0.85
N LEU A 101 4.29 19.79 -0.38
CA LEU A 101 2.92 19.48 -0.78
C LEU A 101 2.63 17.97 -0.67
N VAL A 102 3.54 17.11 -1.14
CA VAL A 102 3.43 15.65 -1.02
C VAL A 102 3.33 15.24 0.45
N ASN A 103 4.24 15.74 1.31
CA ASN A 103 4.25 15.40 2.73
C ASN A 103 2.97 15.86 3.44
N TYR A 104 2.48 17.07 3.12
CA TYR A 104 1.24 17.59 3.68
C TYR A 104 0.04 16.70 3.31
N ILE A 105 -0.12 16.39 2.02
CA ILE A 105 -1.24 15.59 1.51
C ILE A 105 -1.19 14.16 2.08
N THR A 106 -0.02 13.53 2.00
CA THR A 106 0.12 12.13 2.44
C THR A 106 0.00 11.98 3.95
N GLY A 107 0.45 12.98 4.72
CA GLY A 107 0.28 13.02 6.16
C GLY A 107 -1.17 13.19 6.61
N LYS A 108 -1.98 13.91 5.83
CA LYS A 108 -3.39 14.18 6.18
C LYS A 108 -4.37 13.14 5.63
N TRP A 109 -4.16 12.62 4.42
CA TRP A 109 -5.12 11.75 3.72
C TRP A 109 -4.55 10.44 3.20
N GLY A 110 -3.26 10.18 3.45
CA GLY A 110 -2.59 9.00 2.88
C GLY A 110 -2.24 9.17 1.41
N LYS A 111 -1.76 8.07 0.79
CA LYS A 111 -1.18 8.07 -0.55
C LYS A 111 -2.18 7.81 -1.69
N ARG A 112 -3.44 7.50 -1.38
CA ARG A 112 -4.44 7.17 -2.41
C ARG A 112 -4.56 8.28 -3.44
N PRO A 113 -4.44 8.01 -4.77
CA PRO A 113 -4.44 9.01 -5.83
C PRO A 113 -5.87 9.49 -6.16
N THR A 114 -6.50 10.10 -5.17
CA THR A 114 -7.78 10.81 -5.32
C THR A 114 -7.57 12.29 -5.13
N GLU A 115 -8.34 13.11 -5.86
CA GLU A 115 -8.30 14.56 -5.73
C GLU A 115 -8.57 14.99 -4.29
N ARG A 116 -7.78 15.94 -3.81
CA ARG A 116 -7.89 16.55 -2.49
C ARG A 116 -8.07 18.04 -2.63
N ASP A 117 -9.09 18.57 -1.97
CA ASP A 117 -9.32 20.00 -1.83
C ASP A 117 -8.62 20.49 -0.56
N ILE A 118 -7.70 21.44 -0.72
CA ILE A 118 -6.88 21.99 0.34
C ILE A 118 -7.24 23.46 0.50
N ASP A 119 -7.81 23.83 1.64
CA ASP A 119 -8.03 25.22 2.00
C ASP A 119 -6.69 25.94 2.21
N ALA A 120 -6.46 27.01 1.49
CA ALA A 120 -5.21 27.75 1.50
C ALA A 120 -5.44 29.23 1.72
N THR A 121 -4.51 29.87 2.45
CA THR A 121 -4.37 31.33 2.47
C THR A 121 -2.94 31.70 2.11
N LEU A 122 -2.73 32.86 1.54
CA LEU A 122 -1.43 33.39 1.21
C LEU A 122 -1.11 34.57 2.13
N ASP A 123 0.01 34.50 2.82
CA ASP A 123 0.60 35.63 3.53
C ASP A 123 1.63 36.31 2.62
N ALA A 124 1.44 37.59 2.36
CA ALA A 124 2.41 38.44 1.68
C ALA A 124 3.24 39.23 2.69
N TRP A 125 4.54 39.25 2.48
CA TRP A 125 5.51 39.96 3.31
C TRP A 125 6.32 40.93 2.45
N GLN A 126 6.69 42.05 3.02
CA GLN A 126 7.71 42.95 2.44
C GLN A 126 8.99 42.89 3.25
N SER A 127 10.12 42.80 2.57
CA SER A 127 11.43 42.76 3.18
C SER A 127 12.35 43.83 2.56
N ASN A 128 13.12 44.52 3.40
CA ASN A 128 14.20 45.42 3.00
C ASN A 128 15.58 44.79 3.16
N GLY A 129 15.66 43.47 3.37
CA GLY A 129 16.87 42.72 3.64
C GLY A 129 17.27 42.63 5.12
N SER A 130 16.75 43.51 5.97
CA SER A 130 17.04 43.53 7.41
C SER A 130 15.83 43.18 8.27
N THR A 131 14.66 43.58 7.81
CA THR A 131 13.38 43.31 8.47
C THR A 131 12.36 42.87 7.46
N ALA A 132 11.42 42.00 7.87
CA ALA A 132 10.29 41.60 7.12
C ALA A 132 9.00 41.94 7.89
N ALA A 133 8.05 42.58 7.25
CA ALA A 133 6.75 42.89 7.83
C ALA A 133 5.65 42.20 7.02
N LYS A 134 4.70 41.58 7.72
CA LYS A 134 3.52 41.01 7.09
C LYS A 134 2.66 42.14 6.56
N MET A 135 2.31 42.06 5.26
CA MET A 135 1.48 43.04 4.59
C MET A 135 0.02 42.71 4.67
N ALA A 136 -0.31 41.47 4.25
CA ALA A 136 -1.68 41.03 4.17
C ALA A 136 -1.77 39.49 4.15
N THR A 137 -2.95 38.99 4.49
CA THR A 137 -3.35 37.59 4.24
C THR A 137 -4.48 37.62 3.19
N SER A 138 -4.44 36.70 2.23
CA SER A 138 -5.48 36.57 1.23
C SER A 138 -6.78 36.01 1.82
N GLU A 139 -7.87 36.16 1.08
CA GLU A 139 -9.04 35.29 1.28
C GLU A 139 -8.64 33.82 1.09
N THR A 140 -9.46 32.90 1.64
CA THR A 140 -9.26 31.47 1.45
C THR A 140 -9.53 31.10 -0.01
N PHE A 141 -8.63 30.30 -0.59
CA PHE A 141 -8.79 29.70 -1.92
C PHE A 141 -8.49 28.21 -1.83
N GLN A 142 -8.84 27.46 -2.89
CA GLN A 142 -8.66 26.02 -2.95
C GLN A 142 -7.42 25.67 -3.77
N VAL A 143 -6.53 24.84 -3.21
CA VAL A 143 -5.51 24.11 -3.95
C VAL A 143 -6.00 22.69 -4.13
N LYS A 144 -6.12 22.24 -5.38
CA LYS A 144 -6.58 20.91 -5.73
C LYS A 144 -5.41 20.04 -6.17
N ALA A 145 -5.19 18.90 -5.50
CA ALA A 145 -4.08 18.03 -5.84
C ALA A 145 -4.42 16.54 -5.73
N ILE A 146 -3.79 15.74 -6.60
CA ILE A 146 -3.85 14.29 -6.61
C ILE A 146 -2.48 13.75 -6.20
N PRO A 147 -2.38 12.89 -5.16
CA PRO A 147 -1.12 12.26 -4.74
C PRO A 147 -0.44 11.46 -5.85
N GLU A 148 0.88 11.33 -5.77
CA GLU A 148 1.73 10.70 -6.80
C GLU A 148 1.63 9.17 -6.85
N ALA A 149 0.97 8.50 -5.91
CA ALA A 149 0.95 7.05 -5.84
C ALA A 149 0.28 6.41 -7.08
N PRO A 150 0.74 5.22 -7.51
CA PRO A 150 0.07 4.47 -8.57
C PRO A 150 -1.31 3.98 -8.10
N PHE A 151 -2.19 3.64 -9.04
CA PHE A 151 -3.43 2.97 -8.71
C PHE A 151 -3.13 1.55 -8.20
N ILE A 152 -3.61 1.22 -7.00
CA ILE A 152 -3.54 -0.10 -6.38
C ILE A 152 -4.96 -0.64 -6.22
N ASP A 153 -5.23 -1.81 -6.80
CA ASP A 153 -6.52 -2.47 -6.69
C ASP A 153 -6.68 -3.16 -5.32
N ALA A 154 -7.91 -3.43 -4.96
CA ALA A 154 -8.26 -4.11 -3.70
C ALA A 154 -7.81 -5.59 -3.67
N ALA A 155 -7.66 -6.24 -4.81
CA ALA A 155 -7.18 -7.60 -4.92
C ALA A 155 -6.53 -7.89 -6.27
N TYR A 156 -5.67 -8.90 -6.29
CA TYR A 156 -4.95 -9.39 -7.46
C TYR A 156 -5.04 -10.90 -7.56
N TYR A 157 -4.94 -11.43 -8.79
CA TYR A 157 -5.04 -12.86 -9.08
C TYR A 157 -3.90 -13.27 -10.01
N LEU A 158 -3.24 -14.37 -9.68
CA LEU A 158 -2.21 -14.97 -10.53
C LEU A 158 -2.89 -15.86 -11.58
N VAL A 159 -2.58 -15.65 -12.84
CA VAL A 159 -3.01 -16.50 -13.96
C VAL A 159 -1.80 -17.08 -14.67
N GLY A 160 -1.94 -18.25 -15.25
CA GLY A 160 -0.83 -18.86 -15.96
C GLY A 160 -0.94 -20.37 -16.11
N ASP A 161 0.09 -20.95 -16.75
CA ASP A 161 0.15 -22.35 -17.14
C ASP A 161 0.01 -23.32 -15.96
N MET A 162 0.48 -22.93 -14.75
CA MET A 162 0.44 -23.75 -13.55
C MET A 162 -0.98 -24.03 -13.04
N PHE A 163 -1.97 -23.28 -13.53
CA PHE A 163 -3.37 -23.48 -13.20
C PHE A 163 -4.16 -24.20 -14.30
N ASN A 164 -3.50 -24.61 -15.38
CA ASN A 164 -4.11 -25.45 -16.39
C ASN A 164 -4.40 -26.83 -15.82
N VAL A 165 -5.64 -27.30 -16.03
CA VAL A 165 -6.05 -28.67 -15.70
C VAL A 165 -6.53 -29.35 -16.97
N GLU A 166 -5.98 -30.52 -17.26
CA GLU A 166 -6.43 -31.33 -18.38
C GLU A 166 -7.78 -31.96 -18.07
N ALA A 167 -8.61 -32.18 -19.10
CA ALA A 167 -9.89 -32.85 -18.93
C ALA A 167 -9.66 -34.32 -18.48
N VAL A 168 -10.39 -34.74 -17.44
CA VAL A 168 -10.32 -36.12 -16.92
C VAL A 168 -11.75 -36.68 -16.76
N GLY A 169 -12.09 -37.73 -17.49
CA GLY A 169 -13.44 -38.28 -17.50
C GLY A 169 -14.45 -37.23 -17.97
N ASP A 170 -15.49 -36.99 -17.17
CA ASP A 170 -16.53 -35.98 -17.46
C ASP A 170 -16.14 -34.56 -17.01
N ALA A 171 -15.01 -34.37 -16.31
CA ALA A 171 -14.56 -33.08 -15.87
C ALA A 171 -13.91 -32.28 -17.02
N ALA A 172 -14.40 -31.08 -17.25
CA ALA A 172 -13.86 -30.19 -18.29
C ALA A 172 -12.44 -29.71 -17.96
N ALA A 173 -11.66 -29.49 -19.00
CA ALA A 173 -10.36 -28.81 -18.85
C ALA A 173 -10.53 -27.39 -18.27
N ILE A 174 -9.56 -26.95 -17.48
CA ILE A 174 -9.48 -25.57 -16.98
C ILE A 174 -8.33 -24.89 -17.69
N ASP A 175 -8.61 -23.75 -18.29
CA ASP A 175 -7.61 -22.85 -18.83
C ASP A 175 -7.19 -21.85 -17.72
N GLY A 176 -6.02 -22.05 -17.16
CA GLY A 176 -5.49 -21.23 -16.08
C GLY A 176 -5.15 -19.78 -16.45
N TRP A 177 -5.20 -19.45 -17.74
CA TRP A 177 -5.06 -18.07 -18.23
C TRP A 177 -6.40 -17.33 -18.26
N ASN A 178 -7.48 -18.00 -18.56
CA ASN A 178 -8.80 -17.40 -18.77
C ASN A 178 -9.81 -17.77 -17.69
N THR A 179 -9.42 -18.61 -16.74
CA THR A 179 -10.26 -18.97 -15.58
C THR A 179 -9.60 -18.48 -14.30
N VAL A 180 -10.35 -17.70 -13.53
CA VAL A 180 -9.89 -17.18 -12.24
C VAL A 180 -10.69 -17.81 -11.12
N SER A 181 -10.02 -18.32 -10.12
CA SER A 181 -10.61 -18.99 -8.94
C SER A 181 -9.99 -18.45 -7.64
N ALA A 182 -10.56 -18.83 -6.51
CA ALA A 182 -10.03 -18.47 -5.21
C ALA A 182 -8.57 -18.95 -4.97
N LYS A 183 -8.16 -20.05 -5.65
CA LYS A 183 -6.78 -20.57 -5.56
C LYS A 183 -5.74 -19.65 -6.18
N GLN A 184 -6.16 -18.74 -7.05
CA GLN A 184 -5.31 -17.79 -7.77
C GLN A 184 -5.26 -16.43 -7.08
N ALA A 185 -6.06 -16.22 -6.03
CA ALA A 185 -6.12 -14.95 -5.31
C ALA A 185 -4.86 -14.74 -4.46
N PHE A 186 -4.27 -13.57 -4.63
CA PHE A 186 -3.24 -13.13 -3.69
C PHE A 186 -3.86 -12.84 -2.33
N LYS A 187 -3.15 -13.23 -1.29
CA LYS A 187 -3.46 -12.86 0.09
C LYS A 187 -2.97 -11.43 0.36
N HIS A 188 -3.76 -10.69 1.09
CA HIS A 188 -3.45 -9.35 1.54
C HIS A 188 -3.85 -9.21 3.01
N SER A 189 -3.24 -8.28 3.74
CA SER A 189 -3.67 -7.94 5.09
C SER A 189 -5.04 -7.24 5.06
N GLU A 190 -5.65 -7.07 6.23
CA GLU A 190 -6.92 -6.31 6.36
C GLU A 190 -6.72 -4.79 6.30
N LYS A 191 -5.48 -4.31 6.14
CA LYS A 191 -5.16 -2.89 6.03
C LYS A 191 -5.58 -2.31 4.69
N ASP A 192 -5.66 -0.98 4.61
CA ASP A 192 -5.80 -0.30 3.33
C ASP A 192 -4.60 -0.62 2.42
N VAL A 193 -4.86 -0.83 1.12
CA VAL A 193 -3.82 -1.20 0.14
C VAL A 193 -2.75 -0.12 -0.07
N TYR A 194 -2.98 1.11 0.36
CA TYR A 194 -1.98 2.18 0.37
C TYR A 194 -1.18 2.25 1.66
N ASP A 195 -1.66 1.61 2.75
CA ASP A 195 -0.92 1.44 4.01
C ASP A 195 -0.09 0.15 3.99
N ASP A 196 -0.57 -0.87 3.26
CA ASP A 196 0.14 -2.12 3.03
C ASP A 196 -0.03 -2.55 1.55
N PRO A 197 0.86 -2.10 0.64
CA PRO A 197 0.74 -2.40 -0.79
C PRO A 197 1.24 -3.79 -1.20
N VAL A 198 1.48 -4.67 -0.23
CA VAL A 198 2.11 -5.96 -0.44
C VAL A 198 1.07 -7.08 -0.51
N PHE A 199 1.11 -7.86 -1.58
CA PHE A 199 0.25 -9.01 -1.79
C PHE A 199 1.09 -10.26 -1.99
N THR A 200 0.64 -11.40 -1.49
CA THR A 200 1.39 -12.66 -1.56
C THR A 200 0.52 -13.81 -2.03
N ILE A 201 1.09 -14.71 -2.82
CA ILE A 201 0.46 -15.98 -3.17
C ILE A 201 1.49 -17.10 -3.08
N THR A 202 1.07 -18.26 -2.58
CA THR A 202 1.84 -19.50 -2.67
C THR A 202 1.14 -20.43 -3.64
N PHE A 203 1.89 -20.99 -4.57
CA PHE A 203 1.39 -21.89 -5.61
C PHE A 203 2.41 -22.95 -5.94
N GLU A 204 1.98 -23.97 -6.66
CA GLU A 204 2.82 -25.06 -7.13
C GLU A 204 2.82 -25.10 -8.65
N THR A 205 3.93 -25.52 -9.21
CA THR A 205 4.02 -25.89 -10.61
C THR A 205 4.67 -27.26 -10.75
N THR A 206 4.00 -28.14 -11.48
CA THR A 206 4.47 -29.54 -11.71
C THR A 206 5.38 -29.66 -12.93
N LYS A 207 5.52 -28.57 -13.70
CA LYS A 207 6.32 -28.54 -14.93
C LYS A 207 7.26 -27.35 -14.89
N ALA A 208 8.39 -27.46 -15.60
CA ALA A 208 9.26 -26.33 -15.88
C ALA A 208 8.66 -25.39 -16.93
N ASP A 209 9.26 -24.20 -17.06
CA ASP A 209 8.91 -23.19 -18.08
C ASP A 209 7.42 -22.81 -18.08
N GLN A 210 6.88 -22.56 -16.91
CA GLN A 210 5.46 -22.13 -16.74
C GLN A 210 5.38 -20.61 -16.73
N TYR A 211 4.52 -20.05 -17.55
CA TYR A 211 4.33 -18.61 -17.69
C TYR A 211 3.21 -18.10 -16.82
N TRP A 212 3.31 -16.81 -16.38
CA TRP A 212 2.35 -16.18 -15.51
C TRP A 212 2.15 -14.69 -15.79
N LYS A 213 0.97 -14.19 -15.43
CA LYS A 213 0.61 -12.77 -15.32
C LYS A 213 -0.30 -12.55 -14.12
N ILE A 214 -0.59 -11.30 -13.82
CA ILE A 214 -1.40 -10.89 -12.67
C ILE A 214 -2.59 -10.07 -13.17
N ILE A 215 -3.79 -10.47 -12.77
CA ILE A 215 -5.04 -9.81 -13.11
C ILE A 215 -5.51 -8.99 -11.91
N PRO A 216 -5.76 -7.68 -12.04
CA PRO A 216 -6.38 -6.88 -10.99
C PRO A 216 -7.88 -7.20 -10.86
N LYS A 217 -8.43 -7.07 -9.66
CA LYS A 217 -9.85 -7.34 -9.38
C LYS A 217 -10.80 -6.55 -10.29
N LYS A 218 -10.49 -5.31 -10.61
CA LYS A 218 -11.31 -4.48 -11.50
C LYS A 218 -11.58 -5.12 -12.86
N ASN A 219 -10.63 -5.90 -13.40
CA ASN A 219 -10.79 -6.58 -14.68
C ASN A 219 -11.75 -7.78 -14.55
N ILE A 220 -11.73 -8.46 -13.40
CA ILE A 220 -12.67 -9.54 -13.08
C ILE A 220 -14.08 -8.96 -12.92
N ASP A 221 -14.21 -7.87 -12.17
CA ASP A 221 -15.49 -7.20 -11.94
C ASP A 221 -16.11 -6.65 -13.24
N ALA A 222 -15.27 -6.33 -14.24
CA ALA A 222 -15.69 -5.88 -15.56
C ALA A 222 -15.99 -7.02 -16.54
N ASP A 223 -15.81 -8.28 -16.13
CA ASP A 223 -15.92 -9.48 -16.99
C ASP A 223 -15.00 -9.41 -18.25
N ASP A 224 -13.84 -8.75 -18.08
CA ASP A 224 -12.80 -8.60 -19.11
C ASP A 224 -11.42 -8.74 -18.47
N LEU A 225 -10.93 -9.96 -18.34
CA LEU A 225 -9.66 -10.27 -17.68
C LEU A 225 -8.48 -9.52 -18.31
N TRP A 226 -8.53 -9.31 -19.61
CA TRP A 226 -7.42 -8.74 -20.39
C TRP A 226 -7.56 -7.25 -20.67
N ALA A 227 -8.54 -6.59 -20.05
CA ALA A 227 -8.66 -5.15 -20.09
C ALA A 227 -7.37 -4.45 -19.58
N PRO A 228 -7.13 -3.19 -19.92
CA PRO A 228 -5.97 -2.43 -19.46
C PRO A 228 -5.79 -2.47 -17.94
N GLY A 229 -4.55 -2.70 -17.51
CA GLY A 229 -4.19 -2.82 -16.09
C GLY A 229 -3.70 -4.20 -15.66
N VAL A 230 -3.66 -5.17 -16.58
CA VAL A 230 -2.94 -6.44 -16.37
C VAL A 230 -1.48 -6.14 -15.98
N VAL A 231 -0.98 -6.86 -14.99
CA VAL A 231 0.35 -6.64 -14.41
C VAL A 231 1.26 -7.82 -14.72
N GLY A 232 2.52 -7.54 -15.02
CA GLY A 232 3.54 -8.54 -15.29
C GLY A 232 4.93 -7.91 -15.43
N PRO A 233 5.98 -8.70 -15.61
CA PRO A 233 7.32 -8.20 -15.92
C PRO A 233 7.35 -7.35 -17.20
N LYS A 234 8.43 -6.58 -17.37
CA LYS A 234 8.68 -5.80 -18.57
C LYS A 234 9.25 -6.62 -19.72
N VAL A 235 9.85 -7.77 -19.43
CA VAL A 235 10.49 -8.68 -20.39
C VAL A 235 9.70 -9.96 -20.45
N ASP A 236 9.42 -10.42 -21.67
CA ASP A 236 8.69 -11.67 -21.89
C ASP A 236 9.55 -12.88 -21.53
N GLY A 237 9.00 -13.81 -20.77
CA GLY A 237 9.72 -14.98 -20.30
C GLY A 237 10.78 -14.68 -19.24
N ASP A 238 10.68 -13.54 -18.55
CA ASP A 238 11.59 -13.21 -17.43
C ASP A 238 11.47 -14.28 -16.34
N ASP A 239 12.58 -14.99 -16.07
CA ASP A 239 12.70 -16.03 -15.05
C ASP A 239 13.49 -15.58 -13.81
N SER A 240 13.67 -14.27 -13.65
CA SER A 240 14.33 -13.68 -12.50
C SER A 240 13.49 -13.90 -11.23
N MET A 241 14.19 -14.18 -10.13
CA MET A 241 13.54 -14.36 -8.82
C MET A 241 13.09 -13.02 -8.19
N THR A 242 13.53 -11.90 -8.73
CA THR A 242 13.12 -10.55 -8.32
C THR A 242 13.11 -9.64 -9.54
N GLY A 243 12.20 -8.67 -9.58
CA GLY A 243 12.17 -7.76 -10.73
C GLY A 243 11.13 -6.65 -10.60
N ALA A 244 11.11 -5.82 -11.63
CA ALA A 244 10.10 -4.77 -11.77
C ALA A 244 8.89 -5.29 -12.55
N LEU A 245 7.72 -4.84 -12.12
CA LEU A 245 6.43 -5.06 -12.79
C LEU A 245 6.03 -3.83 -13.62
N THR A 246 5.06 -4.00 -14.48
CA THR A 246 4.38 -2.92 -15.19
C THR A 246 2.90 -3.29 -15.42
N ASN A 247 2.04 -2.28 -15.51
CA ASN A 247 0.64 -2.42 -15.96
C ASN A 247 0.41 -1.84 -17.36
N GLY A 248 1.49 -1.38 -18.01
CA GLY A 248 1.51 -0.93 -19.40
C GLY A 248 2.36 -1.88 -20.23
N ASP A 249 1.78 -2.60 -21.19
CA ASP A 249 2.44 -3.62 -22.02
C ASP A 249 3.13 -4.73 -21.19
N ALA A 250 2.41 -5.21 -20.13
CA ALA A 250 2.89 -6.26 -19.25
C ALA A 250 3.17 -7.56 -20.03
N LYS A 251 4.37 -8.09 -19.88
CA LYS A 251 4.80 -9.37 -20.46
C LYS A 251 4.53 -10.51 -19.49
N ALA A 252 4.72 -11.76 -19.91
CA ALA A 252 4.61 -12.91 -19.04
C ALA A 252 5.94 -13.15 -18.31
N GLY A 253 5.89 -13.35 -16.99
CA GLY A 253 7.00 -13.92 -16.24
C GLY A 253 7.05 -15.43 -16.43
N LYS A 254 8.16 -16.06 -16.07
CA LYS A 254 8.37 -17.48 -16.24
C LYS A 254 8.89 -18.14 -14.96
N ILE A 255 8.36 -19.30 -14.63
CA ILE A 255 8.89 -20.20 -13.60
C ILE A 255 9.74 -21.26 -14.29
N ALA A 256 11.03 -21.20 -14.10
CA ALA A 256 11.99 -22.03 -14.84
C ALA A 256 12.00 -23.51 -14.41
N LYS A 257 11.55 -23.83 -13.19
CA LYS A 257 11.59 -25.20 -12.64
C LYS A 257 10.27 -25.56 -11.98
N ALA A 258 9.94 -26.84 -11.97
CA ALA A 258 8.86 -27.37 -11.14
C ALA A 258 9.21 -27.16 -9.66
N GLY A 259 8.19 -26.88 -8.84
CA GLY A 259 8.34 -26.64 -7.41
C GLY A 259 7.20 -25.85 -6.80
N LYS A 260 7.35 -25.54 -5.54
CA LYS A 260 6.43 -24.68 -4.79
C LYS A 260 7.07 -23.31 -4.62
N TYR A 261 6.30 -22.29 -4.90
CA TYR A 261 6.78 -20.92 -4.93
C TYR A 261 5.87 -19.98 -4.15
N LYS A 262 6.48 -18.97 -3.55
CA LYS A 262 5.78 -17.80 -3.01
C LYS A 262 6.13 -16.60 -3.87
N LEU A 263 5.12 -16.03 -4.50
CA LEU A 263 5.24 -14.77 -5.22
C LEU A 263 4.71 -13.64 -4.32
N THR A 264 5.59 -12.68 -4.05
CA THR A 264 5.27 -11.45 -3.34
C THR A 264 5.32 -10.29 -4.34
N ILE A 265 4.29 -9.47 -4.37
CA ILE A 265 4.25 -8.25 -5.19
C ILE A 265 4.07 -7.04 -4.29
N ASN A 266 4.77 -5.96 -4.59
CA ASN A 266 4.56 -4.65 -3.98
C ASN A 266 4.02 -3.70 -5.06
N MET A 267 2.77 -3.32 -4.93
CA MET A 267 2.07 -2.52 -5.94
C MET A 267 2.31 -1.01 -5.79
N MET A 268 3.00 -0.56 -4.72
CA MET A 268 3.41 0.84 -4.59
C MET A 268 4.57 1.19 -5.53
N ASP A 269 5.51 0.26 -5.69
CA ASP A 269 6.72 0.43 -6.50
C ASP A 269 6.76 -0.49 -7.73
N TYR A 270 5.70 -1.29 -7.93
CA TYR A 270 5.60 -2.27 -9.02
C TYR A 270 6.81 -3.20 -9.05
N SER A 271 7.08 -3.86 -7.95
CA SER A 271 8.14 -4.86 -7.83
C SER A 271 7.59 -6.24 -7.45
N TYR A 272 8.38 -7.28 -7.70
CA TYR A 272 8.08 -8.63 -7.25
C TYR A 272 9.30 -9.35 -6.72
N THR A 273 9.03 -10.33 -5.85
CA THR A 273 9.97 -11.33 -5.40
C THR A 273 9.32 -12.69 -5.51
N LEU A 274 10.00 -13.62 -6.16
CA LEU A 274 9.64 -15.03 -6.24
C LEU A 274 10.60 -15.82 -5.37
N GLU A 275 10.07 -16.61 -4.45
CA GLU A 275 10.85 -17.42 -3.53
C GLU A 275 10.46 -18.88 -3.72
N GLU A 276 11.45 -19.77 -3.84
CA GLU A 276 11.22 -21.20 -3.78
C GLU A 276 10.91 -21.58 -2.31
N VAL A 277 9.80 -22.29 -2.11
CA VAL A 277 9.34 -22.67 -0.77
C VAL A 277 9.55 -24.16 -0.61
N ASN A 278 10.29 -24.55 0.40
CA ASN A 278 10.45 -25.95 0.72
C ASN A 278 9.13 -26.52 1.25
N TYR A 279 8.82 -27.75 0.86
CA TYR A 279 7.73 -28.48 1.48
C TYR A 279 8.11 -28.87 2.92
N ASP A 280 7.10 -28.92 3.79
CA ASP A 280 7.32 -29.42 5.15
C ASP A 280 7.78 -30.89 5.10
N PRO A 281 8.68 -31.34 5.98
CA PRO A 281 9.19 -32.71 5.95
C PRO A 281 8.11 -33.76 6.23
N PHE A 282 7.01 -33.34 6.85
CA PHE A 282 5.88 -34.17 7.17
C PHE A 282 4.57 -33.43 6.91
N ILE A 283 3.53 -34.20 6.58
CA ILE A 283 2.14 -33.76 6.63
C ILE A 283 1.41 -34.64 7.64
N TYR A 284 0.59 -34.04 8.49
CA TYR A 284 -0.06 -34.73 9.61
C TYR A 284 -1.51 -35.04 9.27
N PHE A 285 -1.91 -36.27 9.55
CA PHE A 285 -3.28 -36.73 9.46
C PHE A 285 -4.04 -36.32 10.73
N ILE A 286 -5.26 -35.84 10.55
CA ILE A 286 -6.22 -35.61 11.63
C ILE A 286 -7.62 -35.96 11.16
N GLY A 287 -8.37 -36.69 11.94
CA GLY A 287 -9.67 -37.15 11.52
C GLY A 287 -10.55 -37.71 12.62
N ALA A 288 -11.66 -38.29 12.18
CA ALA A 288 -12.62 -38.90 13.07
C ALA A 288 -12.04 -40.07 13.89
N THR A 289 -11.01 -40.74 13.39
CA THR A 289 -10.30 -41.81 14.09
C THR A 289 -9.68 -41.35 15.41
N ASP A 290 -9.17 -40.13 15.47
CA ASP A 290 -8.55 -39.54 16.67
C ASP A 290 -9.41 -38.47 17.34
N GLY A 291 -10.68 -38.41 16.94
CA GLY A 291 -11.62 -37.42 17.49
C GLY A 291 -11.31 -35.99 17.10
N TRP A 292 -10.52 -35.74 16.05
CA TRP A 292 -10.09 -34.42 15.57
C TRP A 292 -9.20 -33.64 16.55
N THR A 293 -8.58 -34.35 17.51
CA THR A 293 -7.86 -33.71 18.62
C THR A 293 -6.36 -33.92 18.59
N ASN A 294 -5.87 -34.97 17.93
CA ASN A 294 -4.46 -35.31 17.98
C ASN A 294 -3.96 -35.80 16.60
N ALA A 295 -2.97 -35.12 16.05
CA ALA A 295 -2.38 -35.42 14.76
C ALA A 295 -1.07 -36.19 14.94
N GLU A 296 -1.11 -37.42 15.45
CA GLU A 296 0.10 -38.28 15.63
C GLU A 296 0.50 -38.98 14.35
N GLN A 297 -0.47 -39.32 13.49
CA GLN A 297 -0.19 -39.99 12.22
C GLN A 297 0.33 -38.96 11.20
N LYS A 298 1.34 -39.36 10.45
CA LYS A 298 1.98 -38.46 9.46
C LYS A 298 2.48 -39.20 8.24
N LEU A 299 2.49 -38.48 7.13
CA LEU A 299 3.16 -38.87 5.90
C LEU A 299 4.50 -38.13 5.81
N ALA A 300 5.54 -38.81 5.33
CA ALA A 300 6.86 -38.23 5.13
C ALA A 300 7.03 -37.72 3.70
N LEU A 301 7.67 -36.57 3.52
CA LEU A 301 8.03 -36.05 2.22
C LEU A 301 9.06 -36.97 1.56
N VAL A 302 8.77 -37.40 0.32
CA VAL A 302 9.65 -38.31 -0.45
C VAL A 302 10.10 -37.71 -1.78
N ASP A 303 9.41 -36.67 -2.26
CA ASP A 303 9.81 -35.89 -3.43
C ASP A 303 9.56 -34.41 -3.11
N ASP A 304 10.63 -33.70 -2.78
CA ASP A 304 10.59 -32.29 -2.41
C ASP A 304 10.35 -31.35 -3.60
N ALA A 305 10.67 -31.79 -4.81
CA ALA A 305 10.39 -31.02 -6.02
C ALA A 305 8.89 -31.01 -6.38
N LYS A 306 8.16 -32.05 -5.97
CA LYS A 306 6.73 -32.23 -6.31
C LYS A 306 5.80 -32.17 -5.09
N GLY A 307 6.36 -32.12 -3.88
CA GLY A 307 5.55 -32.18 -2.65
C GLY A 307 4.82 -33.50 -2.47
N VAL A 308 5.47 -34.62 -2.84
CA VAL A 308 4.87 -35.95 -2.70
C VAL A 308 5.18 -36.49 -1.30
N TYR A 309 4.11 -36.85 -0.60
CA TYR A 309 4.20 -37.46 0.72
C TYR A 309 3.74 -38.92 0.66
N THR A 310 4.34 -39.78 1.47
CA THR A 310 3.98 -41.16 1.59
C THR A 310 4.01 -41.64 3.03
N GLY A 311 3.23 -42.67 3.33
CA GLY A 311 3.16 -43.30 4.65
C GLY A 311 1.92 -44.16 4.77
N TYR A 312 1.73 -44.71 5.95
CA TYR A 312 0.57 -45.53 6.30
C TYR A 312 -0.29 -44.73 7.27
N LEU A 313 -1.58 -44.65 6.98
CA LEU A 313 -2.57 -44.00 7.81
C LEU A 313 -3.57 -45.04 8.28
N TYR A 314 -3.95 -44.94 9.54
CA TYR A 314 -5.00 -45.79 10.10
C TYR A 314 -6.29 -45.03 10.22
N CYS A 315 -7.37 -45.59 9.66
CA CYS A 315 -8.73 -45.08 9.74
C CYS A 315 -9.61 -46.09 10.46
N ALA A 316 -10.15 -45.76 11.63
CA ALA A 316 -10.80 -46.72 12.51
C ALA A 316 -12.17 -47.20 11.99
N ASP A 317 -12.89 -46.40 11.21
CA ASP A 317 -14.23 -46.70 10.71
C ASP A 317 -14.39 -46.20 9.26
N PRO A 318 -13.90 -46.97 8.30
CA PRO A 318 -13.95 -46.56 6.89
C PRO A 318 -15.37 -46.51 6.29
N ASN A 319 -16.35 -47.09 6.98
CA ASN A 319 -17.73 -47.16 6.46
C ASN A 319 -18.73 -46.25 7.15
N GLY A 320 -18.26 -45.44 8.13
CA GLY A 320 -19.08 -44.53 8.91
C GLY A 320 -18.53 -43.09 8.93
N TRP A 321 -18.98 -42.32 9.91
CA TRP A 321 -18.46 -41.01 10.15
C TRP A 321 -16.96 -41.02 10.51
N GLY A 322 -16.41 -42.18 10.89
CA GLY A 322 -15.04 -42.41 11.20
C GLY A 322 -14.07 -42.35 9.99
N ASN A 323 -14.60 -42.27 8.77
CA ASN A 323 -13.78 -42.25 7.56
C ASN A 323 -13.35 -40.83 7.13
N GLN A 324 -13.78 -39.81 7.81
CA GLN A 324 -13.44 -38.43 7.44
C GLN A 324 -12.13 -37.97 8.10
N PHE A 325 -11.31 -37.28 7.32
CA PHE A 325 -10.04 -36.75 7.77
C PHE A 325 -9.61 -35.50 6.99
N LYS A 326 -8.59 -34.82 7.52
CA LYS A 326 -7.84 -33.74 6.88
C LYS A 326 -6.36 -33.97 7.06
N PHE A 327 -5.57 -33.26 6.30
CA PHE A 327 -4.15 -33.13 6.59
C PHE A 327 -3.85 -31.75 7.15
N ARG A 328 -2.75 -31.62 7.87
CA ARG A 328 -2.18 -30.37 8.37
C ARG A 328 -0.69 -30.32 8.09
N THR A 329 -0.17 -29.16 7.78
CA THR A 329 1.28 -28.95 7.69
C THR A 329 1.89 -28.68 9.06
N VAL A 330 1.07 -28.26 10.04
CA VAL A 330 1.49 -28.03 11.43
C VAL A 330 0.76 -28.99 12.36
N GLN A 331 1.49 -29.78 13.14
CA GLN A 331 0.95 -30.87 13.96
C GLN A 331 -0.14 -30.42 14.94
N ASP A 332 0.09 -29.32 15.65
CA ASP A 332 -0.76 -28.89 16.76
C ASP A 332 -1.58 -27.61 16.45
N SER A 333 -1.76 -27.27 15.18
CA SER A 333 -2.50 -26.10 14.75
C SER A 333 -3.51 -26.43 13.66
N TRP A 334 -4.65 -25.72 13.65
CA TRP A 334 -5.57 -25.72 12.53
C TRP A 334 -5.13 -24.79 11.40
N ASP A 335 -4.06 -24.03 11.60
CA ASP A 335 -3.39 -23.33 10.52
C ASP A 335 -2.70 -24.33 9.59
N GLY A 336 -2.72 -24.06 8.28
CA GLY A 336 -2.11 -24.98 7.30
C GLY A 336 -2.93 -26.26 7.04
N GLN A 337 -4.24 -26.21 7.22
CA GLN A 337 -5.11 -27.31 6.82
C GLN A 337 -5.04 -27.57 5.31
N VAL A 338 -5.00 -28.86 4.97
CA VAL A 338 -5.13 -29.38 3.60
C VAL A 338 -6.49 -30.06 3.51
N ASN A 339 -7.43 -29.45 2.82
CA ASN A 339 -8.82 -29.89 2.69
C ASN A 339 -9.06 -30.55 1.35
N ALA A 340 -10.05 -31.45 1.25
CA ALA A 340 -10.42 -32.10 0.02
C ALA A 340 -10.78 -31.11 -1.10
N GLY A 341 -11.48 -30.03 -0.78
CA GLY A 341 -11.81 -28.96 -1.73
C GLY A 341 -10.62 -28.23 -2.37
N MET A 342 -9.38 -28.47 -1.93
CA MET A 342 -8.16 -27.98 -2.58
C MET A 342 -7.72 -28.84 -3.76
N PHE A 343 -8.34 -30.00 -3.99
CA PHE A 343 -8.01 -30.97 -5.03
C PHE A 343 -9.16 -31.14 -5.99
N THR A 344 -8.84 -31.43 -7.24
CA THR A 344 -9.80 -31.67 -8.30
C THR A 344 -9.91 -33.14 -8.71
N THR A 345 -8.97 -33.97 -8.27
CA THR A 345 -8.89 -35.41 -8.59
C THR A 345 -8.48 -36.20 -7.37
N PHE A 346 -9.16 -37.34 -7.20
CA PHE A 346 -8.87 -38.32 -6.18
C PHE A 346 -8.64 -39.67 -6.87
N ASN A 347 -7.68 -40.42 -6.36
CA ASN A 347 -7.37 -41.74 -6.90
C ASN A 347 -7.48 -42.78 -5.78
N GLY A 348 -7.81 -44.01 -6.16
CA GLY A 348 -7.99 -45.10 -5.22
C GLY A 348 -9.23 -44.93 -4.35
N ASP A 349 -9.10 -45.25 -3.08
CA ASP A 349 -10.22 -45.26 -2.14
C ASP A 349 -10.47 -43.90 -1.45
N VAL A 350 -9.68 -42.90 -1.78
CA VAL A 350 -9.87 -41.53 -1.24
C VAL A 350 -10.92 -40.81 -2.09
N VAL A 351 -11.90 -40.22 -1.43
CA VAL A 351 -12.99 -39.50 -2.08
C VAL A 351 -13.13 -38.10 -1.52
N ASP A 352 -13.79 -37.24 -2.30
CA ASP A 352 -14.19 -35.90 -1.84
C ASP A 352 -15.33 -36.04 -0.83
N GLY A 353 -15.07 -35.73 0.42
CA GLY A 353 -16.04 -35.62 1.52
C GLY A 353 -16.57 -34.23 1.75
N GLY A 354 -16.35 -33.29 0.82
CA GLY A 354 -16.65 -31.88 0.95
C GLY A 354 -15.45 -31.10 1.51
N ASP A 355 -15.55 -30.56 2.72
CA ASP A 355 -14.38 -29.93 3.39
C ASP A 355 -13.34 -30.96 3.86
N ASN A 356 -13.74 -32.23 4.01
CA ASN A 356 -12.88 -33.30 4.48
C ASN A 356 -12.57 -34.27 3.34
N PHE A 357 -11.48 -35.02 3.45
CA PHE A 357 -11.30 -36.23 2.69
C PHE A 357 -12.16 -37.35 3.29
N GLY A 358 -12.60 -38.27 2.47
CA GLY A 358 -13.26 -39.48 2.90
C GLY A 358 -12.59 -40.72 2.30
N VAL A 359 -12.94 -41.88 2.79
CA VAL A 359 -12.53 -43.20 2.23
C VAL A 359 -13.75 -43.91 1.73
N SER A 360 -13.72 -44.37 0.48
CA SER A 360 -14.81 -45.16 -0.10
C SER A 360 -14.51 -46.66 0.00
N GLY A 361 -15.34 -47.42 0.71
CA GLY A 361 -15.34 -48.88 0.72
C GLY A 361 -14.14 -49.48 1.42
N GLY A 362 -14.31 -49.74 2.68
CA GLY A 362 -13.36 -50.15 3.58
C GLY A 362 -12.82 -51.45 3.59
N GLU A 363 -11.96 -52.06 3.50
CA GLU A 363 -11.09 -53.04 4.13
C GLU A 363 -9.64 -52.69 3.77
N ASN A 364 -8.92 -52.04 4.69
CA ASN A 364 -7.46 -51.76 4.63
C ASN A 364 -7.05 -50.73 3.55
N VAL A 365 -7.22 -49.48 3.84
CA VAL A 365 -6.43 -48.40 3.20
C VAL A 365 -5.16 -48.12 4.01
#